data_1ed4a201939b9ced120c88cf6bd1c16e
#
_entry.id   1ed4a201939b9ced120c88cf6bd1c16e
#
_cell.length_a   1.000
_cell.length_b   1.000
_cell.length_c   1.000
_cell.angle_alpha   90.00
_cell.angle_beta   90.00
_cell.angle_gamma   90.00
#
_symmetry.space_group_name_H-M   'P 1'
#
loop_
_entity.id
_entity.type
_entity.pdbx_description
1 polymer ?
#
loop_
_entity_poly.entity_id
_entity_poly.type
_entity_poly.pdbx_seq_one_letter_code
_entity_poly.pdbx_strand_id
1 'polypeptide(L)'
;MSEATLDRDTALRIALASRILPGIEVSTLLAVLIDRLGKPLTLESLTRITVTELKTGLGSLDGEEDGEDISVGLPALKDAVRILWGESDGSENIPKPQAYADGDMPGSIRVGISSNSETELDGHFGSCLRFLVYEVSPEEIRLVDTRETVEADLSDDRNAFRAKLVDDCKVLYMVSVGGPAAAKIIRAGIYPIKQIEGGEATEVLTEFQQMMANSPPPWLAKILGVSELDRLKRYRAEEEEV
;
A
#
# COMPACT_ATOMS: atom_id res chain seq x y z
N MET A 1 -6.92 31.34 23.71
CA MET A 1 -5.59 30.87 23.27
C MET A 1 -5.83 30.19 21.94
N SER A 2 -5.42 30.81 20.83
CA SER A 2 -5.60 30.23 19.49
C SER A 2 -4.77 28.95 19.40
N GLU A 3 -5.42 27.80 19.20
CA GLU A 3 -4.73 26.60 18.76
C GLU A 3 -4.06 26.95 17.42
N ALA A 4 -2.73 26.96 17.40
CA ALA A 4 -1.99 27.15 16.16
C ALA A 4 -2.29 25.93 15.27
N THR A 5 -3.23 26.11 14.36
CA THR A 5 -3.54 25.14 13.33
C THR A 5 -2.28 24.94 12.48
N LEU A 6 -1.88 23.68 12.34
CA LEU A 6 -0.79 23.28 11.46
C LEU A 6 -1.13 23.78 10.03
N ASP A 7 -0.19 24.44 9.36
CA ASP A 7 -0.42 24.77 7.96
C ASP A 7 -0.44 23.51 7.09
N ARG A 8 -1.07 23.61 5.91
CA ARG A 8 -1.31 22.46 5.03
C ARG A 8 -0.01 21.76 4.60
N ASP A 9 1.02 22.53 4.26
CA ASP A 9 2.27 21.99 3.71
C ASP A 9 3.08 21.30 4.79
N THR A 10 3.11 21.88 6.01
CA THR A 10 3.71 21.23 7.18
C THR A 10 2.98 19.94 7.54
N ALA A 11 1.64 19.94 7.53
CA ALA A 11 0.84 18.74 7.77
C ALA A 11 1.10 17.65 6.72
N LEU A 12 1.20 18.03 5.45
CA LEU A 12 1.49 17.12 4.35
C LEU A 12 2.85 16.44 4.52
N ARG A 13 3.91 17.19 4.83
CA ARG A 13 5.24 16.62 5.05
C ARG A 13 5.26 15.62 6.21
N ILE A 14 4.60 15.96 7.32
CA ILE A 14 4.49 15.06 8.47
C ILE A 14 3.73 13.77 8.08
N ALA A 15 2.65 13.90 7.34
CA ALA A 15 1.89 12.74 6.88
C ALA A 15 2.70 11.85 5.93
N LEU A 16 3.45 12.43 4.99
CA LEU A 16 4.34 11.69 4.09
C LEU A 16 5.45 10.98 4.86
N ALA A 17 6.10 11.67 5.80
CA ALA A 17 7.17 11.09 6.62
C ALA A 17 6.66 9.94 7.50
N SER A 18 5.45 10.06 8.08
CA SER A 18 4.85 8.97 8.87
C SER A 18 4.60 7.70 8.04
N ARG A 19 4.23 7.86 6.77
CA ARG A 19 3.88 6.72 5.91
C ARG A 19 5.04 5.80 5.59
N ILE A 20 6.26 6.35 5.47
CA ILE A 20 7.46 5.57 5.21
C ILE A 20 8.07 4.96 6.48
N LEU A 21 7.50 5.27 7.65
CA LEU A 21 7.90 4.71 8.94
C LEU A 21 6.97 3.52 9.29
N PRO A 22 7.42 2.26 9.14
CA PRO A 22 6.57 1.10 9.41
C PRO A 22 5.98 1.14 10.83
N GLY A 23 4.67 0.95 10.94
CA GLY A 23 3.98 0.91 12.23
C GLY A 23 3.81 2.25 12.96
N ILE A 24 4.30 3.37 12.41
CA ILE A 24 4.23 4.68 13.05
C ILE A 24 3.04 5.48 12.52
N GLU A 25 2.05 5.71 13.36
CA GLU A 25 0.91 6.56 13.07
C GLU A 25 1.31 8.05 12.98
N VAL A 26 0.58 8.84 12.17
CA VAL A 26 0.80 10.29 12.04
C VAL A 26 0.75 11.00 13.39
N SER A 27 -0.18 10.59 14.26
CA SER A 27 -0.34 11.11 15.62
C SER A 27 0.90 10.89 16.49
N THR A 28 1.51 9.71 16.36
CA THR A 28 2.75 9.34 17.07
C THR A 28 3.92 10.17 16.59
N LEU A 29 4.11 10.26 15.26
CA LEU A 29 5.16 11.12 14.69
C LEU A 29 4.97 12.58 15.08
N LEU A 30 3.74 13.09 15.04
CA LEU A 30 3.41 14.46 15.42
C LEU A 30 3.77 14.73 16.87
N ALA A 31 3.48 13.80 17.79
CA ALA A 31 3.83 13.92 19.21
C ALA A 31 5.35 14.00 19.40
N VAL A 32 6.12 13.14 18.70
CA VAL A 32 7.59 13.18 18.72
C VAL A 32 8.12 14.51 18.20
N LEU A 33 7.61 15.00 17.08
CA LEU A 33 8.04 16.27 16.49
C LEU A 33 7.75 17.46 17.43
N ILE A 34 6.58 17.46 18.08
CA ILE A 34 6.24 18.50 19.06
C ILE A 34 7.17 18.45 20.29
N ASP A 35 7.48 17.24 20.77
CA ASP A 35 8.39 17.06 21.90
C ASP A 35 9.81 17.56 21.60
N ARG A 36 10.31 17.28 20.39
CA ARG A 36 11.69 17.59 19.98
C ARG A 36 11.86 19.03 19.46
N LEU A 37 10.88 19.55 18.75
CA LEU A 37 10.98 20.85 18.08
C LEU A 37 10.19 21.98 18.75
N GLY A 38 9.24 21.61 19.64
CA GLY A 38 8.32 22.56 20.25
C GLY A 38 7.17 22.99 19.33
N LYS A 39 6.29 23.83 19.84
CA LYS A 39 5.19 24.45 19.05
C LYS A 39 5.52 25.94 18.80
N PRO A 40 5.10 26.50 17.66
CA PRO A 40 4.39 25.87 16.54
C PRO A 40 5.33 25.05 15.65
N LEU A 41 4.82 23.95 15.07
CA LEU A 41 5.52 23.25 13.99
C LEU A 41 5.33 24.03 12.68
N THR A 42 6.42 24.29 12.00
CA THR A 42 6.49 24.98 10.70
C THR A 42 7.43 24.23 9.77
N LEU A 43 7.39 24.50 8.47
CA LEU A 43 8.34 23.93 7.51
C LEU A 43 9.79 24.19 7.95
N GLU A 44 10.09 25.38 8.47
CA GLU A 44 11.42 25.74 8.97
C GLU A 44 11.79 24.93 10.23
N SER A 45 10.85 24.70 11.15
CA SER A 45 11.14 23.89 12.35
C SER A 45 11.40 22.43 11.99
N LEU A 46 10.71 21.88 10.98
CA LEU A 46 10.92 20.50 10.53
C LEU A 46 12.34 20.26 10.00
N THR A 47 13.00 21.25 9.42
CA THR A 47 14.39 21.08 8.92
C THR A 47 15.42 20.90 10.03
N ARG A 48 15.04 21.07 11.29
CA ARG A 48 15.94 20.90 12.44
C ARG A 48 15.93 19.50 13.05
N ILE A 49 14.92 18.68 12.71
CA ILE A 49 14.85 17.30 13.24
C ILE A 49 16.00 16.47 12.68
N THR A 50 16.64 15.69 13.52
CA THR A 50 17.70 14.77 13.13
C THR A 50 17.23 13.32 13.17
N VAL A 51 17.92 12.43 12.44
CA VAL A 51 17.66 10.99 12.47
C VAL A 51 17.76 10.42 13.88
N THR A 52 18.73 10.92 14.67
CA THR A 52 18.94 10.48 16.06
C THR A 52 17.78 10.90 16.96
N GLU A 53 17.31 12.14 16.84
CA GLU A 53 16.17 12.64 17.63
C GLU A 53 14.89 11.91 17.27
N LEU A 54 14.67 11.66 15.97
CA LEU A 54 13.52 10.90 15.50
C LEU A 54 13.55 9.47 16.05
N LYS A 55 14.70 8.79 15.93
CA LYS A 55 14.89 7.43 16.46
C LYS A 55 14.65 7.35 17.96
N THR A 56 15.27 8.25 18.73
CA THR A 56 15.13 8.27 20.21
C THR A 56 13.73 8.69 20.63
N GLY A 57 13.07 9.59 19.90
CA GLY A 57 11.70 10.00 20.16
C GLY A 57 10.71 8.88 19.95
N LEU A 58 10.86 8.11 18.87
CA LEU A 58 10.00 6.96 18.59
C LEU A 58 10.24 5.82 19.59
N GLY A 59 11.51 5.51 19.92
CA GLY A 59 11.84 4.47 20.91
C GLY A 59 11.45 4.79 22.35
N SER A 60 11.27 6.06 22.70
CA SER A 60 10.82 6.44 24.05
C SER A 60 9.30 6.38 24.24
N LEU A 61 8.54 6.20 23.16
CA LEU A 61 7.09 6.00 23.19
C LEU A 61 6.70 4.52 23.30
N ASP A 62 7.63 3.62 23.03
CA ASP A 62 7.49 2.18 23.30
C ASP A 62 7.71 1.93 24.80
N GLY A 63 6.76 2.36 25.62
CA GLY A 63 6.64 1.90 27.00
C GLY A 63 6.36 0.40 27.01
N GLU A 64 7.32 -0.33 27.56
CA GLU A 64 7.32 -1.76 27.82
C GLU A 64 5.93 -2.30 28.24
N GLU A 65 5.13 -2.79 27.30
CA GLU A 65 4.12 -3.81 27.53
C GLU A 65 3.75 -4.41 26.16
N ASP A 66 4.16 -5.66 25.98
CA ASP A 66 3.92 -6.52 24.79
C ASP A 66 4.89 -6.38 23.60
N GLY A 67 6.14 -6.79 23.79
CA GLY A 67 7.00 -7.67 22.98
C GLY A 67 7.00 -7.67 21.44
N GLU A 68 6.57 -6.63 20.75
CA GLU A 68 6.86 -6.46 19.32
C GLU A 68 7.88 -5.33 19.17
N ASP A 69 9.12 -5.72 18.88
CA ASP A 69 10.24 -4.83 18.56
C ASP A 69 9.93 -4.09 17.24
N ILE A 70 9.26 -2.93 17.33
CA ILE A 70 9.05 -2.05 16.18
C ILE A 70 10.37 -1.30 15.95
N SER A 71 11.39 -2.01 15.53
CA SER A 71 12.65 -1.40 15.11
C SER A 71 12.47 -0.79 13.73
N VAL A 72 12.06 0.47 13.68
CA VAL A 72 12.11 1.26 12.44
C VAL A 72 13.54 1.26 11.93
N GLY A 73 13.77 0.66 10.78
CA GLY A 73 15.09 0.55 10.18
C GLY A 73 15.72 1.92 9.91
N LEU A 74 17.04 2.02 10.05
CA LEU A 74 17.79 3.26 9.81
C LEU A 74 17.54 3.88 8.41
N PRO A 75 17.34 3.12 7.31
CA PRO A 75 16.97 3.69 6.02
C PRO A 75 15.65 4.45 6.08
N ALA A 76 14.58 3.87 6.59
CA ALA A 76 13.28 4.52 6.69
C ALA A 76 13.32 5.81 7.55
N LEU A 77 14.11 5.80 8.64
CA LEU A 77 14.32 7.00 9.46
C LEU A 77 15.03 8.12 8.69
N LYS A 78 16.04 7.78 7.87
CA LYS A 78 16.74 8.76 7.02
C LYS A 78 15.81 9.36 5.97
N ASP A 79 15.01 8.53 5.32
CA ASP A 79 14.08 8.98 4.30
C ASP A 79 12.96 9.84 4.90
N ALA A 80 12.45 9.47 6.09
CA ALA A 80 11.49 10.29 6.82
C ALA A 80 12.06 11.69 7.14
N VAL A 81 13.31 11.76 7.59
CA VAL A 81 13.98 13.04 7.88
C VAL A 81 14.17 13.86 6.60
N ARG A 82 14.55 13.25 5.46
CA ARG A 82 14.66 13.94 4.16
C ARG A 82 13.34 14.52 3.70
N ILE A 83 12.23 13.79 3.89
CA ILE A 83 10.88 14.29 3.61
C ILE A 83 10.53 15.46 4.53
N LEU A 84 10.80 15.34 5.84
CA LEU A 84 10.55 16.43 6.80
C LEU A 84 11.35 17.68 6.44
N TRP A 85 12.58 17.54 5.96
CA TRP A 85 13.40 18.66 5.50
C TRP A 85 12.94 19.25 4.14
N GLY A 86 12.13 18.50 3.39
CA GLY A 86 11.70 18.86 2.03
C GLY A 86 12.77 18.63 0.96
N GLU A 87 13.75 17.78 1.25
CA GLU A 87 14.75 17.33 0.28
C GLU A 87 14.20 16.20 -0.62
N SER A 88 13.13 15.53 -0.19
CA SER A 88 12.41 14.52 -0.94
C SER A 88 10.92 14.72 -0.72
N ASP A 89 10.12 14.52 -1.73
CA ASP A 89 8.66 14.46 -1.67
C ASP A 89 8.13 13.03 -1.61
N GLY A 90 9.04 12.05 -1.48
CA GLY A 90 8.72 10.62 -1.50
C GLY A 90 8.45 10.09 -2.91
N SER A 91 8.66 10.91 -3.95
CA SER A 91 8.40 10.54 -5.35
C SER A 91 9.63 9.99 -6.07
N GLU A 92 10.81 10.03 -5.46
CA GLU A 92 12.10 9.72 -6.11
C GLU A 92 12.15 8.29 -6.67
N ASN A 93 11.35 7.36 -6.13
CA ASN A 93 11.31 5.95 -6.52
C ASN A 93 9.89 5.49 -6.90
N ILE A 94 9.05 6.38 -7.44
CA ILE A 94 7.74 5.96 -7.92
C ILE A 94 7.91 5.18 -9.22
N PRO A 95 7.48 3.91 -9.28
CA PRO A 95 7.54 3.12 -10.50
C PRO A 95 6.75 3.79 -11.61
N LYS A 96 7.37 3.92 -12.79
CA LYS A 96 6.73 4.55 -13.95
C LYS A 96 5.88 3.53 -14.68
N PRO A 97 4.56 3.79 -14.86
CA PRO A 97 3.71 2.95 -15.66
C PRO A 97 4.19 2.85 -17.12
N GLN A 98 3.98 1.68 -17.69
CA GLN A 98 4.19 1.45 -19.14
C GLN A 98 2.97 1.91 -19.92
N ALA A 99 3.14 2.23 -21.18
CA ALA A 99 2.04 2.59 -22.06
C ALA A 99 1.04 1.42 -22.16
N TYR A 100 -0.24 1.73 -21.98
CA TYR A 100 -1.33 0.77 -22.05
C TYR A 100 -2.59 1.44 -22.60
N ALA A 101 -3.29 0.74 -23.46
CA ALA A 101 -4.63 1.10 -23.90
C ALA A 101 -5.58 -0.09 -23.70
N ASP A 102 -6.85 0.18 -23.45
CA ASP A 102 -7.84 -0.87 -23.27
C ASP A 102 -7.88 -1.80 -24.46
N GLY A 103 -7.67 -3.11 -24.20
CA GLY A 103 -7.61 -4.15 -25.21
C GLY A 103 -6.21 -4.55 -25.67
N ASP A 104 -5.14 -3.88 -25.22
CA ASP A 104 -3.75 -4.25 -25.54
C ASP A 104 -3.38 -5.66 -25.04
N MET A 105 -4.01 -6.09 -23.95
CA MET A 105 -3.77 -7.40 -23.33
C MET A 105 -5.08 -8.20 -23.24
N PRO A 106 -5.48 -8.91 -24.29
CA PRO A 106 -6.71 -9.69 -24.28
C PRO A 106 -6.71 -10.76 -23.17
N GLY A 107 -7.81 -10.84 -22.42
CA GLY A 107 -7.93 -11.79 -21.31
C GLY A 107 -7.19 -11.41 -20.05
N SER A 108 -6.57 -10.22 -19.99
CA SER A 108 -5.99 -9.70 -18.75
C SER A 108 -7.06 -9.33 -17.72
N ILE A 109 -6.63 -9.32 -16.48
CA ILE A 109 -7.39 -8.71 -15.38
C ILE A 109 -6.51 -7.68 -14.67
N ARG A 110 -7.16 -6.63 -14.18
CA ARG A 110 -6.49 -5.57 -13.43
C ARG A 110 -6.30 -5.99 -11.98
N VAL A 111 -5.04 -5.95 -11.52
CA VAL A 111 -4.61 -6.34 -10.18
C VAL A 111 -3.94 -5.17 -9.51
N GLY A 112 -4.39 -4.81 -8.32
CA GLY A 112 -3.76 -3.80 -7.48
C GLY A 112 -2.77 -4.43 -6.49
N ILE A 113 -1.70 -3.71 -6.19
CA ILE A 113 -0.68 -4.05 -5.18
C ILE A 113 -0.56 -2.88 -4.21
N SER A 114 -0.72 -3.11 -2.92
CA SER A 114 -0.46 -2.10 -1.88
C SER A 114 1.03 -1.95 -1.66
N SER A 115 1.60 -0.77 -1.93
CA SER A 115 3.04 -0.53 -1.93
C SER A 115 3.44 0.73 -1.15
N ASN A 116 4.59 0.65 -0.48
CA ASN A 116 5.31 1.76 0.13
C ASN A 116 6.64 2.02 -0.59
N SER A 117 7.31 0.95 -1.05
CA SER A 117 8.66 0.98 -1.61
C SER A 117 8.64 0.53 -3.06
N GLU A 118 9.16 1.33 -3.98
CA GLU A 118 9.33 0.99 -5.39
C GLU A 118 8.25 0.04 -5.95
N THR A 119 8.62 -1.18 -6.37
CA THR A 119 7.72 -2.22 -6.90
C THR A 119 7.35 -3.30 -5.89
N GLU A 120 7.56 -3.06 -4.60
CA GLU A 120 7.31 -4.05 -3.55
C GLU A 120 5.84 -4.11 -3.11
N LEU A 121 5.37 -5.32 -2.82
CA LEU A 121 4.18 -5.57 -2.02
C LEU A 121 4.56 -5.51 -0.54
N ASP A 122 4.59 -4.33 0.05
CA ASP A 122 4.98 -4.10 1.44
C ASP A 122 3.96 -3.24 2.21
N GLY A 123 2.85 -2.93 1.53
CA GLY A 123 1.84 -2.00 2.05
C GLY A 123 0.68 -2.69 2.78
N HIS A 124 0.25 -2.08 3.90
CA HIS A 124 -1.04 -2.34 4.50
C HIS A 124 -2.12 -1.52 3.79
N PHE A 125 -3.28 -2.09 3.52
CA PHE A 125 -4.34 -1.38 2.77
C PHE A 125 -4.66 0.01 3.35
N GLY A 126 -4.74 0.14 4.67
CA GLY A 126 -5.15 1.37 5.35
C GLY A 126 -4.10 2.48 5.40
N SER A 127 -2.83 2.17 5.09
CA SER A 127 -1.70 3.09 5.26
C SER A 127 -0.65 3.07 4.17
N CYS A 128 -0.77 2.21 3.15
CA CYS A 128 0.20 2.19 2.05
C CYS A 128 0.30 3.56 1.36
N LEU A 129 1.47 3.88 0.83
CA LEU A 129 1.74 5.12 0.11
C LEU A 129 1.00 5.18 -1.22
N ARG A 130 0.90 4.03 -1.90
CA ARG A 130 0.33 3.94 -3.23
C ARG A 130 -0.25 2.57 -3.52
N PHE A 131 -1.03 2.52 -4.58
CA PHE A 131 -1.39 1.28 -5.25
C PHE A 131 -0.68 1.22 -6.60
N LEU A 132 0.08 0.15 -6.82
CA LEU A 132 0.59 -0.20 -8.14
C LEU A 132 -0.50 -1.00 -8.85
N VAL A 133 -0.85 -0.61 -10.05
CA VAL A 133 -1.92 -1.25 -10.82
C VAL A 133 -1.32 -1.96 -12.02
N TYR A 134 -1.49 -3.26 -12.05
CA TYR A 134 -1.01 -4.13 -13.11
C TYR A 134 -2.15 -4.69 -13.94
N GLU A 135 -1.94 -4.80 -15.24
CA GLU A 135 -2.68 -5.73 -16.09
C GLU A 135 -1.92 -7.06 -16.15
N VAL A 136 -2.63 -8.13 -15.83
CA VAL A 136 -2.05 -9.49 -15.80
C VAL A 136 -2.84 -10.40 -16.73
N SER A 137 -2.16 -10.93 -17.74
CA SER A 137 -2.64 -11.98 -18.62
C SER A 137 -1.82 -13.27 -18.43
N PRO A 138 -2.21 -14.41 -18.99
CA PRO A 138 -1.38 -15.61 -18.96
C PRO A 138 0.03 -15.44 -19.57
N GLU A 139 0.22 -14.44 -20.44
CA GLU A 139 1.46 -14.22 -21.19
C GLU A 139 2.27 -13.03 -20.70
N GLU A 140 1.61 -12.02 -20.08
CA GLU A 140 2.24 -10.74 -19.78
C GLU A 140 1.77 -10.15 -18.45
N ILE A 141 2.70 -9.51 -17.74
CA ILE A 141 2.46 -8.67 -16.53
C ILE A 141 2.96 -7.27 -16.87
N ARG A 142 2.09 -6.27 -16.78
CA ARG A 142 2.43 -4.88 -17.13
C ARG A 142 1.94 -3.93 -16.06
N LEU A 143 2.84 -3.12 -15.49
CA LEU A 143 2.46 -1.98 -14.65
C LEU A 143 1.82 -0.92 -15.53
N VAL A 144 0.54 -0.62 -15.31
CA VAL A 144 -0.24 0.30 -16.15
C VAL A 144 -0.60 1.59 -15.46
N ASP A 145 -0.56 1.62 -14.12
CA ASP A 145 -0.87 2.83 -13.35
C ASP A 145 -0.21 2.80 -11.97
N THR A 146 -0.01 3.98 -11.38
CA THR A 146 0.46 4.16 -10.00
C THR A 146 -0.42 5.22 -9.34
N ARG A 147 -1.15 4.84 -8.30
CA ARG A 147 -2.17 5.68 -7.65
C ARG A 147 -1.76 6.02 -6.24
N GLU A 148 -1.46 7.26 -6.01
CA GLU A 148 -1.12 7.77 -4.69
C GLU A 148 -2.35 7.79 -3.78
N THR A 149 -2.12 7.55 -2.49
CA THR A 149 -3.18 7.46 -1.50
C THR A 149 -3.24 8.66 -0.54
N VAL A 150 -2.42 9.70 -0.80
CA VAL A 150 -2.31 10.88 0.07
C VAL A 150 -3.68 11.51 0.34
N GLU A 151 -4.50 11.67 -0.69
CA GLU A 151 -5.83 12.29 -0.55
C GLU A 151 -6.79 11.45 0.29
N ALA A 152 -6.58 10.13 0.36
CA ALA A 152 -7.39 9.26 1.20
C ALA A 152 -7.27 9.62 2.69
N ASP A 153 -6.09 10.04 3.14
CA ASP A 153 -5.85 10.37 4.55
C ASP A 153 -6.50 11.70 4.97
N LEU A 154 -6.86 12.52 4.00
CA LEU A 154 -7.61 13.76 4.20
C LEU A 154 -9.12 13.55 4.13
N SER A 155 -9.57 12.35 3.78
CA SER A 155 -10.98 12.00 3.63
C SER A 155 -11.61 11.58 4.96
N ASP A 156 -12.88 11.90 5.18
CA ASP A 156 -13.67 11.46 6.34
C ASP A 156 -13.75 9.93 6.43
N ASP A 157 -13.75 9.24 5.28
CA ASP A 157 -13.70 7.78 5.19
C ASP A 157 -12.53 7.32 4.32
N ARG A 158 -11.35 7.28 4.93
CA ARG A 158 -10.09 6.87 4.30
C ARG A 158 -10.19 5.54 3.56
N ASN A 159 -10.83 4.56 4.18
CA ASN A 159 -10.92 3.22 3.61
C ASN A 159 -11.89 3.14 2.42
N ALA A 160 -12.97 3.92 2.42
CA ALA A 160 -13.85 4.01 1.27
C ALA A 160 -13.16 4.72 0.09
N PHE A 161 -12.42 5.80 0.39
CA PHE A 161 -11.64 6.50 -0.63
C PHE A 161 -10.56 5.59 -1.25
N ARG A 162 -9.80 4.85 -0.43
CA ARG A 162 -8.79 3.89 -0.89
C ARG A 162 -9.39 2.78 -1.75
N ALA A 163 -10.55 2.22 -1.35
CA ALA A 163 -11.25 1.22 -2.14
C ALA A 163 -11.70 1.77 -3.50
N LYS A 164 -12.11 3.05 -3.55
CA LYS A 164 -12.49 3.73 -4.80
C LYS A 164 -11.30 3.97 -5.72
N LEU A 165 -10.11 4.20 -5.19
CA LEU A 165 -8.90 4.36 -6.00
C LEU A 165 -8.57 3.12 -6.83
N VAL A 166 -9.06 1.95 -6.45
CA VAL A 166 -8.79 0.66 -7.10
C VAL A 166 -10.06 -0.11 -7.47
N ASP A 167 -11.20 0.59 -7.65
CA ASP A 167 -12.49 -0.04 -7.93
C ASP A 167 -12.59 -0.67 -9.33
N ASP A 168 -11.68 -0.33 -10.23
CA ASP A 168 -11.48 -0.97 -11.53
C ASP A 168 -10.64 -2.26 -11.46
N CYS A 169 -9.93 -2.50 -10.34
CA CYS A 169 -9.20 -3.75 -10.11
C CYS A 169 -10.16 -4.90 -9.75
N LYS A 170 -9.81 -6.11 -10.15
CA LYS A 170 -10.54 -7.34 -9.77
C LYS A 170 -9.95 -8.02 -8.56
N VAL A 171 -8.66 -7.83 -8.34
CA VAL A 171 -7.88 -8.40 -7.24
C VAL A 171 -7.04 -7.29 -6.62
N LEU A 172 -6.85 -7.35 -5.31
CA LEU A 172 -5.98 -6.42 -4.59
C LEU A 172 -5.13 -7.20 -3.58
N TYR A 173 -3.82 -7.16 -3.78
CA TYR A 173 -2.84 -7.72 -2.85
C TYR A 173 -2.42 -6.70 -1.81
N MET A 174 -2.25 -7.14 -0.57
CA MET A 174 -1.79 -6.34 0.56
C MET A 174 -1.13 -7.21 1.64
N VAL A 175 -0.24 -6.64 2.41
CA VAL A 175 0.36 -7.33 3.56
C VAL A 175 -0.70 -7.57 4.64
N SER A 176 -1.50 -6.57 4.94
CA SER A 176 -2.62 -6.71 5.88
C SER A 176 -3.77 -5.77 5.60
N VAL A 177 -4.93 -6.11 6.16
CA VAL A 177 -6.15 -5.30 6.09
C VAL A 177 -7.02 -5.57 7.32
N GLY A 178 -7.54 -4.51 7.92
CA GLY A 178 -8.52 -4.64 9.01
C GLY A 178 -9.92 -5.03 8.50
N GLY A 179 -10.70 -5.71 9.34
CA GLY A 179 -12.03 -6.21 8.97
C GLY A 179 -12.97 -5.17 8.32
N PRO A 180 -13.13 -3.96 8.89
CA PRO A 180 -13.97 -2.92 8.28
C PRO A 180 -13.49 -2.48 6.89
N ALA A 181 -12.17 -2.42 6.67
CA ALA A 181 -11.58 -2.07 5.38
C ALA A 181 -11.77 -3.19 4.36
N ALA A 182 -11.55 -4.46 4.76
CA ALA A 182 -11.79 -5.62 3.90
C ALA A 182 -13.24 -5.67 3.40
N ALA A 183 -14.21 -5.35 4.27
CA ALA A 183 -15.62 -5.28 3.87
C ALA A 183 -15.88 -4.22 2.78
N LYS A 184 -15.15 -3.11 2.77
CA LYS A 184 -15.28 -2.06 1.74
C LYS A 184 -14.68 -2.50 0.41
N ILE A 185 -13.52 -3.16 0.43
CA ILE A 185 -12.88 -3.75 -0.75
C ILE A 185 -13.84 -4.74 -1.41
N ILE A 186 -14.40 -5.66 -0.62
CA ILE A 186 -15.34 -6.67 -1.14
C ILE A 186 -16.61 -6.04 -1.70
N ARG A 187 -17.15 -5.00 -1.05
CA ARG A 187 -18.32 -4.26 -1.57
C ARG A 187 -18.04 -3.51 -2.86
N ALA A 188 -16.79 -3.09 -3.10
CA ALA A 188 -16.36 -2.53 -4.37
C ALA A 188 -16.19 -3.59 -5.48
N GLY A 189 -16.42 -4.88 -5.17
CA GLY A 189 -16.30 -5.98 -6.15
C GLY A 189 -14.87 -6.48 -6.35
N ILE A 190 -13.98 -6.09 -5.45
CA ILE A 190 -12.55 -6.44 -5.51
C ILE A 190 -12.31 -7.66 -4.61
N TYR A 191 -11.50 -8.61 -5.07
CA TYR A 191 -11.08 -9.77 -4.27
C TYR A 191 -9.80 -9.44 -3.52
N PRO A 192 -9.82 -9.33 -2.17
CA PRO A 192 -8.63 -9.04 -1.38
C PRO A 192 -7.80 -10.30 -1.17
N ILE A 193 -6.49 -10.21 -1.41
CA ILE A 193 -5.52 -11.27 -1.11
C ILE A 193 -4.50 -10.73 -0.11
N LYS A 194 -4.41 -11.40 1.04
CA LYS A 194 -3.44 -11.07 2.06
C LYS A 194 -2.18 -11.91 1.86
N GLN A 195 -1.04 -11.23 1.60
CA GLN A 195 0.30 -11.81 1.46
C GLN A 195 1.19 -11.24 2.56
N ILE A 196 1.26 -11.92 3.70
CA ILE A 196 1.91 -11.42 4.92
C ILE A 196 3.40 -11.18 4.73
N GLU A 197 4.06 -12.05 3.97
CA GLU A 197 5.50 -12.00 3.70
C GLU A 197 5.87 -10.81 2.79
N GLY A 198 4.88 -10.21 2.10
CA GLY A 198 5.18 -9.22 1.07
C GLY A 198 5.96 -9.80 -0.11
N GLY A 199 6.81 -8.98 -0.70
CA GLY A 199 7.75 -9.37 -1.74
C GLY A 199 7.68 -8.51 -3.01
N GLU A 200 8.57 -8.77 -3.96
CA GLU A 200 8.56 -8.07 -5.25
C GLU A 200 7.25 -8.33 -6.01
N ALA A 201 6.57 -7.26 -6.44
CA ALA A 201 5.25 -7.36 -7.05
C ALA A 201 5.21 -8.28 -8.27
N THR A 202 6.26 -8.28 -9.10
CA THR A 202 6.34 -9.12 -10.29
C THR A 202 6.50 -10.60 -9.94
N GLU A 203 7.16 -10.95 -8.84
CA GLU A 203 7.24 -12.33 -8.35
C GLU A 203 5.87 -12.81 -7.87
N VAL A 204 5.20 -12.02 -7.03
CA VAL A 204 3.84 -12.31 -6.54
C VAL A 204 2.85 -12.46 -7.72
N LEU A 205 2.94 -11.58 -8.70
CA LEU A 205 2.08 -11.62 -9.87
C LEU A 205 2.42 -12.75 -10.83
N THR A 206 3.66 -13.24 -10.83
CA THR A 206 4.04 -14.44 -11.61
C THR A 206 3.35 -15.69 -11.06
N GLU A 207 3.25 -15.83 -9.74
CA GLU A 207 2.46 -16.92 -9.14
C GLU A 207 0.97 -16.79 -9.50
N PHE A 208 0.44 -15.57 -9.47
CA PHE A 208 -0.93 -15.30 -9.86
C PHE A 208 -1.17 -15.62 -11.35
N GLN A 209 -0.24 -15.24 -12.24
CA GLN A 209 -0.26 -15.56 -13.66
C GLN A 209 -0.27 -17.08 -13.91
N GLN A 210 0.53 -17.84 -13.16
CA GLN A 210 0.54 -19.30 -13.22
C GLN A 210 -0.82 -19.89 -12.80
N MET A 211 -1.46 -19.35 -11.77
CA MET A 211 -2.83 -19.74 -11.40
C MET A 211 -3.84 -19.45 -12.50
N MET A 212 -3.72 -18.32 -13.21
CA MET A 212 -4.59 -18.01 -14.34
C MET A 212 -4.44 -19.01 -15.49
N ALA A 213 -3.19 -19.36 -15.82
CA ALA A 213 -2.87 -20.19 -16.96
C ALA A 213 -3.22 -21.68 -16.75
N ASN A 214 -2.97 -22.20 -15.55
CA ASN A 214 -3.06 -23.65 -15.31
C ASN A 214 -4.43 -24.06 -14.74
N SER A 215 -4.66 -23.84 -13.45
CA SER A 215 -5.86 -24.28 -12.75
C SER A 215 -6.39 -23.15 -11.88
N PRO A 216 -7.14 -22.19 -12.47
CA PRO A 216 -7.66 -21.07 -11.68
C PRO A 216 -8.65 -21.56 -10.63
N PRO A 217 -8.46 -21.20 -9.35
CA PRO A 217 -9.41 -21.54 -8.30
C PRO A 217 -10.80 -20.97 -8.61
N PRO A 218 -11.88 -21.49 -8.02
CA PRO A 218 -13.26 -21.15 -8.40
C PRO A 218 -13.56 -19.66 -8.43
N TRP A 219 -13.00 -18.89 -7.48
CA TRP A 219 -13.17 -17.44 -7.42
C TRP A 219 -12.50 -16.73 -8.61
N LEU A 220 -11.29 -17.17 -8.99
CA LEU A 220 -10.54 -16.60 -10.11
C LEU A 220 -11.16 -17.00 -11.45
N ALA A 221 -11.56 -18.27 -11.59
CA ALA A 221 -12.29 -18.76 -12.77
C ALA A 221 -13.57 -17.95 -13.02
N LYS A 222 -14.27 -17.54 -11.94
CA LYS A 222 -15.45 -16.66 -12.03
C LYS A 222 -15.08 -15.26 -12.54
N ILE A 223 -13.98 -14.68 -12.07
CA ILE A 223 -13.47 -13.39 -12.54
C ILE A 223 -13.08 -13.47 -14.02
N LEU A 224 -12.43 -14.55 -14.43
CA LEU A 224 -12.02 -14.81 -15.81
C LEU A 224 -13.20 -15.17 -16.74
N GLY A 225 -14.44 -15.23 -16.22
CA GLY A 225 -15.63 -15.55 -17.03
C GLY A 225 -15.72 -17.02 -17.46
N VAL A 226 -14.93 -17.91 -16.83
CA VAL A 226 -15.01 -19.36 -17.11
C VAL A 226 -16.39 -19.88 -16.68
N SER A 227 -17.11 -20.54 -17.61
CA SER A 227 -18.45 -21.05 -17.33
C SER A 227 -18.45 -22.09 -16.20
N GLU A 228 -19.58 -22.21 -15.49
CA GLU A 228 -19.72 -23.20 -14.43
C GLU A 228 -19.56 -24.64 -14.94
N LEU A 229 -20.03 -24.90 -16.14
CA LEU A 229 -19.87 -26.20 -16.80
C LEU A 229 -18.41 -26.53 -17.12
N ASP A 230 -17.64 -25.55 -17.56
CA ASP A 230 -16.22 -25.77 -17.88
C ASP A 230 -15.38 -25.92 -16.60
N ARG A 231 -15.76 -25.23 -15.53
CA ARG A 231 -15.16 -25.43 -14.20
C ARG A 231 -15.39 -26.85 -13.70
N LEU A 232 -16.63 -27.34 -13.76
CA LEU A 232 -16.98 -28.71 -13.34
C LEU A 232 -16.27 -29.80 -14.17
N LYS A 233 -16.07 -29.56 -15.48
CA LYS A 233 -15.32 -30.50 -16.33
C LYS A 233 -13.85 -30.58 -15.93
N ARG A 234 -13.21 -29.45 -15.63
CA ARG A 234 -11.80 -29.40 -15.17
C ARG A 234 -11.62 -30.14 -13.85
N TYR A 235 -12.48 -29.90 -12.86
CA TYR A 235 -12.42 -30.61 -11.56
C TYR A 235 -12.56 -32.12 -11.72
N ARG A 236 -13.45 -32.61 -12.60
CA ARG A 236 -13.61 -34.05 -12.86
C ARG A 236 -12.37 -34.63 -13.54
N ALA A 237 -11.74 -33.91 -14.44
CA ALA A 237 -10.53 -34.39 -15.12
C ALA A 237 -9.36 -34.51 -14.10
N GLU A 238 -9.23 -33.58 -13.18
CA GLU A 238 -8.20 -33.61 -12.13
C GLU A 238 -8.42 -34.77 -11.13
N GLU A 239 -9.69 -35.16 -10.84
CA GLU A 239 -10.01 -36.32 -9.99
C GLU A 239 -9.75 -37.68 -10.70
N GLU A 240 -9.75 -37.74 -12.04
CA GLU A 240 -9.49 -38.96 -12.81
C GLU A 240 -7.99 -39.21 -13.02
N GLU A 241 -7.09 -38.18 -12.79
CA GLU A 241 -5.64 -38.33 -12.92
C GLU A 241 -4.90 -38.71 -11.63
N VAL A 242 -5.61 -38.82 -10.48
CA VAL A 242 -5.07 -39.18 -9.16
C VAL A 242 -5.42 -40.65 -8.84
#